data_81c3d5928fa0456402fb89408eb1c458
#
_entry.id   81c3d5928fa0456402fb89408eb1c458
#
_cell.length_a   1.000
_cell.length_b   1.000
_cell.length_c   1.000
_cell.angle_alpha   90.00
_cell.angle_beta   90.00
_cell.angle_gamma   90.00
#
_symmetry.space_group_name_H-M   'P 1'
#
loop_
_entity.id
_entity.type
_entity.pdbx_description
1 polymer ?
#
loop_
_entity_poly.entity_id
_entity_poly.type
_entity_poly.pdbx_seq_one_letter_code
_entity_poly.pdbx_strand_id
1 'polypeptide(L)'
;MSLQKEFAQKFAGLRHAYSVFTPTSETREDGKAKGQVVTISKTLTQDQLNDLWREHLDGTKSIGIVSIDETNSCVWGAIDIDEYPLDLKGLAKKLKKFKLPLVVCRSKSGGAHLFLFVFDPVPASLMQKKLRQVAASIGFGNSEIFPKQTKLLLERGDRGSALNMPYFGGEDSTRYGFSPTGKTFTPPEFLEYIETITLTEEELSNLDTAPAIKNIEWLEHSPPCLEHLIAQGFPKGMRNSGLFNIGVFLRKKYADDWEKRL
;
A
#
# COMPACT_ATOMS: atom_id res chain seq x y z
N MET A 1 16.19 -20.86 -3.68
CA MET A 1 16.35 -19.78 -4.71
C MET A 1 17.23 -18.70 -4.08
N SER A 2 17.97 -17.87 -4.85
CA SER A 2 18.72 -16.77 -4.21
C SER A 2 17.77 -15.61 -3.88
N LEU A 3 18.08 -14.88 -2.80
CA LEU A 3 17.24 -13.81 -2.26
C LEU A 3 16.77 -12.78 -3.32
N GLN A 4 17.70 -12.29 -4.17
CA GLN A 4 17.37 -11.34 -5.23
C GLN A 4 16.41 -11.93 -6.28
N LYS A 5 16.46 -13.21 -6.56
CA LYS A 5 15.53 -13.87 -7.50
C LYS A 5 14.13 -13.97 -6.90
N GLU A 6 14.04 -14.25 -5.62
CA GLU A 6 12.76 -14.30 -4.91
C GLU A 6 12.11 -12.93 -4.84
N PHE A 7 12.86 -11.87 -4.51
CA PHE A 7 12.35 -10.50 -4.57
C PHE A 7 11.93 -10.12 -5.98
N ALA A 8 12.74 -10.43 -7.01
CA ALA A 8 12.40 -10.16 -8.40
C ALA A 8 11.11 -10.85 -8.86
N GLN A 9 10.84 -12.04 -8.35
CA GLN A 9 9.61 -12.79 -8.63
C GLN A 9 8.41 -12.21 -7.88
N LYS A 10 8.54 -11.94 -6.57
CA LYS A 10 7.44 -11.43 -5.75
C LYS A 10 7.03 -10.00 -6.11
N PHE A 11 7.98 -9.18 -6.53
CA PHE A 11 7.73 -7.82 -7.00
C PHE A 11 7.79 -7.70 -8.52
N ALA A 12 7.36 -8.74 -9.23
CA ALA A 12 7.26 -8.68 -10.69
C ALA A 12 6.28 -7.59 -11.12
N GLY A 13 6.59 -6.92 -12.24
CA GLY A 13 5.79 -5.83 -12.79
C GLY A 13 6.27 -5.47 -14.19
N LEU A 14 6.09 -4.22 -14.60
CA LEU A 14 6.47 -3.74 -15.94
C LEU A 14 7.97 -3.95 -16.18
N ARG A 15 8.28 -4.64 -17.28
CA ARG A 15 9.68 -4.89 -17.69
C ARG A 15 10.29 -3.77 -18.51
N HIS A 16 9.49 -2.85 -19.04
CA HIS A 16 9.92 -1.79 -19.95
C HIS A 16 10.34 -0.51 -19.25
N ALA A 17 10.02 -0.38 -17.94
CA ALA A 17 10.40 0.78 -17.18
C ALA A 17 10.52 0.46 -15.67
N TYR A 18 11.47 1.12 -15.05
CA TYR A 18 11.67 1.14 -13.59
C TYR A 18 12.18 2.49 -13.16
N SER A 19 12.16 2.81 -11.89
CA SER A 19 12.77 4.04 -11.37
C SER A 19 14.01 3.75 -10.55
N VAL A 20 14.93 4.72 -10.56
CA VAL A 20 16.10 4.74 -9.70
C VAL A 20 16.09 6.04 -8.90
N PHE A 21 16.29 5.93 -7.59
CA PHE A 21 16.50 7.08 -6.74
C PHE A 21 18.00 7.33 -6.57
N THR A 22 18.44 8.51 -6.96
CA THR A 22 19.81 8.98 -6.76
C THR A 22 19.79 10.08 -5.69
N PRO A 23 20.44 9.89 -4.53
CA PRO A 23 20.58 10.96 -3.54
C PRO A 23 21.42 12.09 -4.14
N THR A 24 21.02 13.34 -3.85
CA THR A 24 21.87 14.51 -4.11
C THR A 24 22.64 14.85 -2.84
N SER A 25 23.69 15.68 -2.97
CA SER A 25 24.45 16.20 -1.84
C SER A 25 23.66 17.17 -0.95
N GLU A 26 22.46 17.55 -1.38
CA GLU A 26 21.61 18.47 -0.65
C GLU A 26 20.70 17.73 0.35
N THR A 27 20.55 18.34 1.53
CA THR A 27 19.59 17.91 2.55
C THR A 27 18.40 18.87 2.53
N ARG A 28 17.19 18.33 2.72
CA ARG A 28 15.97 19.14 2.90
C ARG A 28 15.99 19.80 4.28
N GLU A 29 15.18 20.84 4.47
CA GLU A 29 15.00 21.51 5.77
C GLU A 29 14.55 20.55 6.89
N ASP A 30 13.86 19.47 6.53
CA ASP A 30 13.43 18.40 7.44
C ASP A 30 14.51 17.33 7.73
N GLY A 31 15.76 17.57 7.32
CA GLY A 31 16.91 16.69 7.52
C GLY A 31 16.96 15.48 6.59
N LYS A 32 16.02 15.33 5.65
CA LYS A 32 15.98 14.21 4.70
C LYS A 32 16.90 14.50 3.51
N ALA A 33 17.61 13.47 3.06
CA ALA A 33 18.40 13.58 1.84
C ALA A 33 17.51 13.97 0.65
N LYS A 34 17.81 15.08 -0.01
CA LYS A 34 17.22 15.37 -1.32
C LYS A 34 17.72 14.32 -2.31
N GLY A 35 16.89 13.99 -3.28
CA GLY A 35 17.28 13.07 -4.34
C GLY A 35 16.33 13.16 -5.51
N GLN A 36 16.84 12.76 -6.65
CA GLN A 36 16.09 12.74 -7.89
C GLN A 36 15.62 11.32 -8.18
N VAL A 37 14.34 11.17 -8.51
CA VAL A 37 13.81 9.93 -9.06
C VAL A 37 13.90 10.03 -10.58
N VAL A 38 14.62 9.10 -11.19
CA VAL A 38 14.75 9.02 -12.63
C VAL A 38 14.04 7.74 -13.11
N THR A 39 13.11 7.88 -14.04
CA THR A 39 12.49 6.74 -14.72
C THR A 39 13.38 6.29 -15.87
N ILE A 40 13.79 5.03 -15.84
CA ILE A 40 14.60 4.39 -16.88
C ILE A 40 13.68 3.57 -17.77
N SER A 41 13.64 3.92 -19.05
CA SER A 41 12.90 3.18 -20.07
C SER A 41 13.87 2.23 -20.77
N LYS A 42 13.88 0.98 -20.30
CA LYS A 42 14.71 -0.09 -20.84
C LYS A 42 14.04 -1.41 -20.55
N THR A 43 13.83 -2.22 -21.58
CA THR A 43 13.35 -3.59 -21.39
C THR A 43 14.42 -4.43 -20.71
N LEU A 44 14.07 -5.04 -19.60
CA LEU A 44 14.96 -5.90 -18.82
C LEU A 44 14.70 -7.37 -19.11
N THR A 45 15.79 -8.12 -19.34
CA THR A 45 15.73 -9.58 -19.23
C THR A 45 15.58 -10.02 -17.80
N GLN A 46 15.26 -11.30 -17.56
CA GLN A 46 15.15 -11.81 -16.18
C GLN A 46 16.48 -11.71 -15.41
N ASP A 47 17.60 -11.95 -16.07
CA ASP A 47 18.91 -11.84 -15.41
C ASP A 47 19.24 -10.38 -15.06
N GLN A 48 18.93 -9.44 -15.94
CA GLN A 48 19.10 -8.01 -15.65
C GLN A 48 18.19 -7.55 -14.51
N LEU A 49 16.98 -8.09 -14.40
CA LEU A 49 16.10 -7.81 -13.27
C LEU A 49 16.66 -8.40 -11.96
N ASN A 50 17.20 -9.61 -12.00
CA ASN A 50 17.86 -10.22 -10.84
C ASN A 50 19.10 -9.41 -10.40
N ASP A 51 19.88 -8.90 -11.36
CA ASP A 51 21.03 -8.04 -11.07
C ASP A 51 20.59 -6.70 -10.47
N LEU A 52 19.53 -6.12 -10.98
CA LEU A 52 18.95 -4.89 -10.44
C LEU A 52 18.49 -5.06 -8.99
N TRP A 53 17.86 -6.20 -8.66
CA TRP A 53 17.49 -6.53 -7.28
C TRP A 53 18.70 -6.81 -6.40
N ARG A 54 19.76 -7.43 -6.94
CA ARG A 54 21.01 -7.59 -6.20
C ARG A 54 21.60 -6.23 -5.82
N GLU A 55 21.74 -5.31 -6.78
CA GLU A 55 22.22 -3.94 -6.53
C GLU A 55 21.35 -3.19 -5.50
N HIS A 56 20.05 -3.46 -5.48
CA HIS A 56 19.14 -2.87 -4.50
C HIS A 56 19.38 -3.43 -3.09
N LEU A 57 19.46 -4.75 -2.97
CA LEU A 57 19.69 -5.41 -1.68
C LEU A 57 21.11 -5.15 -1.14
N ASP A 58 22.08 -4.93 -2.02
CA ASP A 58 23.45 -4.54 -1.65
C ASP A 58 23.57 -3.04 -1.29
N GLY A 59 22.49 -2.25 -1.44
CA GLY A 59 22.48 -0.83 -1.09
C GLY A 59 23.15 0.08 -2.13
N THR A 60 23.50 -0.43 -3.32
CA THR A 60 24.16 0.35 -4.37
C THR A 60 23.20 1.13 -5.24
N LYS A 61 21.98 0.61 -5.48
CA LYS A 61 20.99 1.24 -6.34
C LYS A 61 19.57 1.12 -5.76
N SER A 62 19.02 2.23 -5.30
CA SER A 62 17.64 2.24 -4.80
C SER A 62 16.64 2.24 -5.96
N ILE A 63 15.87 1.15 -6.09
CA ILE A 63 14.94 0.95 -7.20
C ILE A 63 13.49 1.20 -6.81
N GLY A 64 12.68 1.55 -7.82
CA GLY A 64 11.24 1.50 -7.76
C GLY A 64 10.71 0.65 -8.94
N ILE A 65 9.71 -0.16 -8.65
CA ILE A 65 9.08 -1.06 -9.61
C ILE A 65 7.66 -0.57 -9.92
N VAL A 66 7.26 -0.68 -11.18
CA VAL A 66 5.89 -0.43 -11.63
C VAL A 66 5.11 -1.72 -11.49
N SER A 67 4.11 -1.76 -10.63
CA SER A 67 3.38 -3.00 -10.31
C SER A 67 2.51 -3.56 -11.44
N ILE A 68 1.98 -2.71 -12.31
CA ILE A 68 1.20 -3.14 -13.48
C ILE A 68 2.14 -3.58 -14.60
N ASP A 69 1.85 -4.72 -15.21
CA ASP A 69 2.62 -5.29 -16.31
C ASP A 69 2.08 -4.89 -17.70
N GLU A 70 2.66 -5.44 -18.76
CA GLU A 70 2.32 -5.21 -20.15
C GLU A 70 0.91 -5.70 -20.52
N THR A 71 0.33 -6.62 -19.73
CA THR A 71 -1.02 -7.17 -19.92
C THR A 71 -2.08 -6.43 -19.12
N ASN A 72 -1.70 -5.35 -18.43
CA ASN A 72 -2.53 -4.61 -17.48
C ASN A 72 -2.95 -5.43 -16.26
N SER A 73 -2.11 -6.39 -15.88
CA SER A 73 -2.25 -7.23 -14.70
C SER A 73 -1.15 -6.92 -13.68
N CYS A 74 -1.28 -7.44 -12.48
CA CYS A 74 -0.27 -7.32 -11.43
C CYS A 74 -0.31 -8.49 -10.46
N VAL A 75 0.84 -8.86 -9.89
CA VAL A 75 0.96 -9.88 -8.83
C VAL A 75 1.09 -9.25 -7.44
N TRP A 76 1.21 -7.95 -7.35
CA TRP A 76 1.21 -7.19 -6.11
C TRP A 76 0.65 -5.80 -6.30
N GLY A 77 0.17 -5.23 -5.21
CA GLY A 77 -0.21 -3.82 -5.13
C GLY A 77 0.15 -3.25 -3.78
N ALA A 78 0.03 -1.93 -3.63
CA ALA A 78 0.37 -1.26 -2.38
C ALA A 78 -0.51 -0.05 -2.09
N ILE A 79 -0.66 0.25 -0.80
CA ILE A 79 -1.17 1.50 -0.27
C ILE A 79 0.04 2.29 0.22
N ASP A 80 0.26 3.49 -0.30
CA ASP A 80 1.35 4.38 0.09
C ASP A 80 0.83 5.45 1.06
N ILE A 81 1.22 5.33 2.34
CA ILE A 81 0.77 6.21 3.42
C ILE A 81 1.88 7.20 3.75
N ASP A 82 1.69 8.44 3.35
CA ASP A 82 2.60 9.56 3.57
C ASP A 82 2.17 10.45 4.77
N GLU A 83 1.83 9.82 5.89
CA GLU A 83 1.51 10.52 7.14
C GLU A 83 2.66 10.41 8.15
N TYR A 84 2.93 11.49 8.91
CA TYR A 84 4.06 11.59 9.84
C TYR A 84 3.65 12.32 11.12
N PRO A 85 3.98 11.80 12.32
CA PRO A 85 4.51 10.47 12.60
C PRO A 85 3.47 9.38 12.38
N LEU A 86 3.91 8.16 12.01
CA LEU A 86 3.03 6.99 11.80
C LEU A 86 3.44 5.84 12.72
N ASP A 87 2.50 5.28 13.49
CA ASP A 87 2.72 4.07 14.29
C ASP A 87 2.66 2.80 13.42
N LEU A 88 3.80 2.45 12.83
CA LEU A 88 3.93 1.29 11.94
C LEU A 88 3.63 -0.03 12.66
N LYS A 89 4.02 -0.15 13.96
CA LYS A 89 3.77 -1.36 14.76
C LYS A 89 2.29 -1.50 15.09
N GLY A 90 1.65 -0.40 15.46
CA GLY A 90 0.20 -0.36 15.68
C GLY A 90 -0.57 -0.67 14.40
N LEU A 91 -0.11 -0.18 13.25
CA LEU A 91 -0.71 -0.46 11.96
C LEU A 91 -0.61 -1.95 11.60
N ALA A 92 0.55 -2.60 11.80
CA ALA A 92 0.70 -4.04 11.58
C ALA A 92 -0.25 -4.87 12.48
N LYS A 93 -0.37 -4.50 13.76
CA LYS A 93 -1.33 -5.13 14.68
C LYS A 93 -2.79 -4.91 14.25
N LYS A 94 -3.10 -3.72 13.72
CA LYS A 94 -4.43 -3.37 13.20
C LYS A 94 -4.80 -4.24 11.99
N LEU A 95 -3.88 -4.42 11.02
CA LEU A 95 -4.09 -5.31 9.89
C LEU A 95 -4.40 -6.75 10.33
N LYS A 96 -3.62 -7.28 11.29
CA LYS A 96 -3.88 -8.60 11.89
C LYS A 96 -5.26 -8.69 12.52
N LYS A 97 -5.62 -7.69 13.35
CA LYS A 97 -6.94 -7.64 14.03
C LYS A 97 -8.10 -7.68 13.02
N PHE A 98 -7.95 -7.01 11.89
CA PHE A 98 -8.96 -6.95 10.84
C PHE A 98 -8.84 -8.10 9.83
N LYS A 99 -7.90 -9.03 10.04
CA LYS A 99 -7.62 -10.15 9.13
C LYS A 99 -7.34 -9.71 7.70
N LEU A 100 -6.68 -8.56 7.55
CA LEU A 100 -6.30 -8.02 6.24
C LEU A 100 -4.93 -8.59 5.84
N PRO A 101 -4.81 -9.23 4.68
CA PRO A 101 -3.59 -9.93 4.23
C PRO A 101 -2.59 -8.95 3.59
N LEU A 102 -2.17 -7.95 4.36
CA LEU A 102 -1.17 -6.98 3.94
C LEU A 102 0.01 -6.98 4.91
N VAL A 103 1.19 -6.70 4.37
CA VAL A 103 2.40 -6.47 5.16
C VAL A 103 2.76 -4.99 5.17
N VAL A 104 3.06 -4.46 6.36
CA VAL A 104 3.51 -3.08 6.54
C VAL A 104 5.02 -3.03 6.35
N CYS A 105 5.50 -2.22 5.41
CA CYS A 105 6.91 -1.86 5.28
C CYS A 105 7.09 -0.37 5.56
N ARG A 106 8.16 -0.02 6.26
CA ARG A 106 8.53 1.38 6.44
C ARG A 106 8.94 1.97 5.09
N SER A 107 8.33 3.08 4.69
CA SER A 107 8.72 3.80 3.47
C SER A 107 10.05 4.54 3.67
N LYS A 108 10.66 4.97 2.58
CA LYS A 108 11.90 5.77 2.60
C LYS A 108 11.77 7.02 3.48
N SER A 109 10.63 7.66 3.46
CA SER A 109 10.36 8.91 4.19
C SER A 109 9.93 8.69 5.64
N GLY A 110 9.69 7.44 6.06
CA GLY A 110 9.22 7.08 7.40
C GLY A 110 7.71 6.88 7.53
N GLY A 111 6.95 7.01 6.43
CA GLY A 111 5.57 6.54 6.32
C GLY A 111 5.52 5.02 6.11
N ALA A 112 4.48 4.52 5.44
CA ALA A 112 4.31 3.09 5.20
C ALA A 112 3.92 2.76 3.76
N HIS A 113 4.48 1.68 3.23
CA HIS A 113 3.90 0.95 2.11
C HIS A 113 3.24 -0.33 2.66
N LEU A 114 1.96 -0.51 2.40
CA LEU A 114 1.25 -1.73 2.76
C LEU A 114 1.10 -2.58 1.51
N PHE A 115 1.88 -3.64 1.42
CA PHE A 115 1.87 -4.53 0.25
C PHE A 115 0.85 -5.64 0.39
N LEU A 116 0.15 -5.93 -0.71
CA LEU A 116 -0.73 -7.08 -0.91
C LEU A 116 -0.21 -7.88 -2.10
N PHE A 117 -0.21 -9.21 -1.98
CA PHE A 117 0.32 -10.12 -2.99
C PHE A 117 -0.75 -11.11 -3.45
N VAL A 118 -0.64 -11.53 -4.71
CA VAL A 118 -1.46 -12.61 -5.28
C VAL A 118 -0.56 -13.64 -5.97
N PHE A 119 -1.01 -14.91 -6.02
CA PHE A 119 -0.23 -15.99 -6.63
C PHE A 119 -0.12 -15.82 -8.14
N ASP A 120 -1.25 -15.56 -8.79
CA ASP A 120 -1.33 -15.37 -10.24
C ASP A 120 -1.66 -13.92 -10.58
N PRO A 121 -1.25 -13.41 -11.75
CA PRO A 121 -1.56 -12.05 -12.16
C PRO A 121 -3.07 -11.79 -12.22
N VAL A 122 -3.51 -10.74 -11.55
CA VAL A 122 -4.92 -10.29 -11.54
C VAL A 122 -5.04 -8.96 -12.28
N PRO A 123 -6.23 -8.61 -12.81
CA PRO A 123 -6.44 -7.29 -13.41
C PRO A 123 -6.06 -6.15 -12.46
N ALA A 124 -5.25 -5.20 -12.93
CA ALA A 124 -4.82 -4.05 -12.13
C ALA A 124 -6.01 -3.23 -11.57
N SER A 125 -7.14 -3.23 -12.27
CA SER A 125 -8.38 -2.60 -11.82
C SER A 125 -8.98 -3.29 -10.59
N LEU A 126 -8.92 -4.64 -10.51
CA LEU A 126 -9.38 -5.41 -9.35
C LEU A 126 -8.49 -5.11 -8.14
N MET A 127 -7.16 -5.21 -8.30
CA MET A 127 -6.19 -4.89 -7.25
C MET A 127 -6.39 -3.48 -6.72
N GLN A 128 -6.45 -2.48 -7.60
CA GLN A 128 -6.65 -1.07 -7.22
C GLN A 128 -7.96 -0.87 -6.46
N LYS A 129 -9.07 -1.46 -6.94
CA LYS A 129 -10.38 -1.38 -6.28
C LYS A 129 -10.32 -1.93 -4.86
N LYS A 130 -9.74 -3.12 -4.67
CA LYS A 130 -9.65 -3.76 -3.36
C LYS A 130 -8.74 -2.99 -2.40
N LEU A 131 -7.60 -2.52 -2.86
CA LEU A 131 -6.70 -1.70 -2.03
C LEU A 131 -7.33 -0.36 -1.62
N ARG A 132 -8.14 0.28 -2.49
CA ARG A 132 -8.92 1.48 -2.10
C ARG A 132 -9.91 1.16 -0.98
N GLN A 133 -10.60 0.04 -1.06
CA GLN A 133 -11.53 -0.41 -0.02
C GLN A 133 -10.81 -0.69 1.30
N VAL A 134 -9.67 -1.40 1.23
CA VAL A 134 -8.82 -1.65 2.41
C VAL A 134 -8.33 -0.33 3.01
N ALA A 135 -7.77 0.58 2.20
CA ALA A 135 -7.27 1.87 2.67
C ALA A 135 -8.36 2.65 3.42
N ALA A 136 -9.56 2.70 2.87
CA ALA A 136 -10.72 3.33 3.50
C ALA A 136 -11.06 2.64 4.84
N SER A 137 -11.10 1.31 4.89
CA SER A 137 -11.48 0.55 6.08
C SER A 137 -10.51 0.73 7.26
N ILE A 138 -9.25 1.00 6.96
CA ILE A 138 -8.22 1.25 7.99
C ILE A 138 -7.99 2.74 8.27
N GLY A 139 -8.78 3.64 7.66
CA GLY A 139 -8.72 5.08 7.92
C GLY A 139 -7.73 5.88 7.05
N PHE A 140 -7.22 5.28 5.97
CA PHE A 140 -6.26 5.90 5.04
C PHE A 140 -6.81 6.02 3.62
N GLY A 141 -8.11 6.32 3.48
CA GLY A 141 -8.79 6.37 2.18
C GLY A 141 -8.24 7.40 1.18
N ASN A 142 -7.45 8.37 1.63
CA ASN A 142 -6.78 9.37 0.78
C ASN A 142 -5.37 8.99 0.35
N SER A 143 -4.88 7.82 0.77
CA SER A 143 -3.54 7.35 0.41
C SER A 143 -3.45 7.01 -1.07
N GLU A 144 -2.26 7.14 -1.63
CA GLU A 144 -1.99 6.69 -2.99
C GLU A 144 -2.05 5.18 -3.08
N ILE A 145 -2.63 4.68 -4.17
CA ILE A 145 -2.77 3.24 -4.43
C ILE A 145 -1.94 2.86 -5.65
N PHE A 146 -1.17 1.79 -5.52
CA PHE A 146 -0.43 1.18 -6.61
C PHE A 146 -0.99 -0.21 -6.93
N PRO A 147 -1.23 -0.53 -8.21
CA PRO A 147 -0.96 0.30 -9.40
C PRO A 147 -1.81 1.58 -9.43
N LYS A 148 -1.18 2.72 -9.81
CA LYS A 148 -1.91 4.00 -10.01
C LYS A 148 -2.75 3.94 -11.28
N GLN A 149 -2.22 3.32 -12.32
CA GLN A 149 -2.90 3.08 -13.59
C GLN A 149 -3.51 1.69 -13.61
N THR A 150 -4.70 1.57 -14.19
CA THR A 150 -5.36 0.28 -14.44
C THR A 150 -5.17 -0.20 -15.89
N LYS A 151 -4.62 0.66 -16.74
CA LYS A 151 -4.29 0.38 -18.13
C LYS A 151 -3.05 1.19 -18.56
N LEU A 152 -2.15 0.55 -19.27
CA LEU A 152 -1.00 1.19 -19.92
C LEU A 152 -1.16 1.12 -21.44
N LEU A 153 -0.92 2.25 -22.10
CA LEU A 153 -0.87 2.37 -23.56
C LEU A 153 0.61 2.45 -23.97
N LEU A 154 1.26 1.29 -24.00
CA LEU A 154 2.70 1.19 -24.25
C LEU A 154 3.11 1.78 -25.61
N GLU A 155 2.24 1.65 -26.62
CA GLU A 155 2.44 2.27 -27.95
C GLU A 155 2.49 3.81 -27.88
N ARG A 156 1.96 4.43 -26.83
CA ARG A 156 2.03 5.87 -26.55
C ARG A 156 3.17 6.27 -25.64
N GLY A 157 4.00 5.28 -25.24
CA GLY A 157 5.13 5.50 -24.35
C GLY A 157 4.78 5.58 -22.86
N ASP A 158 3.62 5.08 -22.44
CA ASP A 158 3.26 4.98 -21.01
C ASP A 158 4.29 4.11 -20.27
N ARG A 159 4.72 4.60 -19.10
CA ARG A 159 5.74 3.95 -18.26
C ARG A 159 5.20 3.50 -16.92
N GLY A 160 3.94 3.79 -16.63
CA GLY A 160 3.34 3.56 -15.32
C GLY A 160 3.97 4.39 -14.20
N SER A 161 3.52 4.13 -12.98
CA SER A 161 4.05 4.78 -11.77
C SER A 161 4.78 3.76 -10.92
N ALA A 162 6.06 3.99 -10.67
CA ALA A 162 6.89 3.12 -9.84
C ALA A 162 6.74 3.46 -8.35
N LEU A 163 6.75 2.43 -7.51
CA LEU A 163 6.85 2.54 -6.05
C LEU A 163 8.26 2.13 -5.61
N ASN A 164 8.84 2.86 -4.66
CA ASN A 164 10.13 2.50 -4.08
C ASN A 164 10.06 1.17 -3.33
N MET A 165 11.00 0.27 -3.62
CA MET A 165 11.01 -1.07 -3.05
C MET A 165 11.54 -1.11 -1.61
N PRO A 166 11.06 -2.08 -0.81
CA PRO A 166 11.57 -2.33 0.53
C PRO A 166 12.97 -2.97 0.48
N TYR A 167 13.66 -2.98 1.63
CA TYR A 167 14.96 -3.64 1.82
C TYR A 167 16.12 -3.10 0.98
N PHE A 168 16.12 -1.81 0.66
CA PHE A 168 17.32 -1.17 0.11
C PHE A 168 18.46 -1.22 1.13
N GLY A 169 19.54 -1.91 0.81
CA GLY A 169 20.64 -2.21 1.72
C GLY A 169 20.46 -3.51 2.53
N GLY A 170 19.52 -4.38 2.12
CA GLY A 170 19.35 -5.71 2.71
C GLY A 170 18.94 -5.67 4.18
N GLU A 171 19.73 -6.34 5.03
CA GLU A 171 19.46 -6.41 6.48
C GLU A 171 19.65 -5.07 7.20
N ASP A 172 20.53 -4.23 6.70
CA ASP A 172 20.79 -2.87 7.24
C ASP A 172 19.74 -1.83 6.78
N SER A 173 18.74 -2.27 6.03
CA SER A 173 17.72 -1.39 5.48
C SER A 173 16.89 -0.70 6.55
N THR A 174 16.61 0.59 6.34
CA THR A 174 15.58 1.31 7.11
C THR A 174 14.17 1.10 6.56
N ARG A 175 14.02 0.38 5.43
CA ARG A 175 12.74 0.10 4.72
C ARG A 175 12.29 -1.34 4.95
N TYR A 176 12.32 -1.79 6.17
CA TYR A 176 12.00 -3.16 6.57
C TYR A 176 10.49 -3.37 6.78
N GLY A 177 10.08 -4.62 6.69
CA GLY A 177 8.74 -5.07 6.99
C GLY A 177 8.50 -5.31 8.48
N PHE A 178 7.22 -5.24 8.89
CA PHE A 178 6.78 -5.51 10.25
C PHE A 178 5.91 -6.77 10.32
N SER A 179 6.21 -7.63 11.27
CA SER A 179 5.35 -8.77 11.61
C SER A 179 4.04 -8.28 12.24
N PRO A 180 3.01 -9.14 12.26
CA PRO A 180 1.75 -8.85 12.98
C PRO A 180 1.91 -8.61 14.49
N THR A 181 3.06 -8.96 15.07
CA THR A 181 3.39 -8.68 16.49
C THR A 181 4.12 -7.34 16.67
N GLY A 182 4.54 -6.70 15.57
CA GLY A 182 5.30 -5.46 15.56
C GLY A 182 6.83 -5.65 15.62
N LYS A 183 7.33 -6.88 15.49
CA LYS A 183 8.75 -7.15 15.24
C LYS A 183 9.10 -6.81 13.79
N THR A 184 10.32 -6.39 13.53
CA THR A 184 10.85 -6.22 12.18
C THR A 184 11.22 -7.57 11.58
N PHE A 185 11.05 -7.70 10.26
CA PHE A 185 11.49 -8.84 9.51
C PHE A 185 12.88 -8.59 8.90
N THR A 186 13.72 -9.62 8.91
CA THR A 186 14.84 -9.73 7.97
C THR A 186 14.31 -9.98 6.56
N PRO A 187 15.10 -9.77 5.48
CA PRO A 187 14.64 -10.05 4.12
C PRO A 187 14.11 -11.48 3.89
N PRO A 188 14.76 -12.55 4.40
CA PRO A 188 14.20 -13.91 4.30
C PRO A 188 12.88 -14.09 5.07
N GLU A 189 12.80 -13.62 6.33
CA GLU A 189 11.57 -13.70 7.14
C GLU A 189 10.41 -12.94 6.47
N PHE A 190 10.70 -11.84 5.79
CA PHE A 190 9.70 -11.09 5.03
C PHE A 190 9.15 -11.93 3.87
N LEU A 191 10.01 -12.57 3.09
CA LEU A 191 9.61 -13.44 1.98
C LEU A 191 8.77 -14.63 2.48
N GLU A 192 9.21 -15.29 3.56
CA GLU A 192 8.45 -16.37 4.19
C GLU A 192 7.06 -15.88 4.65
N TYR A 193 7.00 -14.71 5.27
CA TYR A 193 5.74 -14.17 5.75
C TYR A 193 4.78 -13.83 4.60
N ILE A 194 5.24 -13.19 3.53
CA ILE A 194 4.35 -12.84 2.42
C ILE A 194 3.77 -14.07 1.72
N GLU A 195 4.48 -15.21 1.69
CA GLU A 195 3.91 -16.47 1.20
C GLU A 195 2.67 -16.88 1.98
N THR A 196 2.65 -16.65 3.29
CA THR A 196 1.52 -17.03 4.16
C THR A 196 0.29 -16.14 4.00
N ILE A 197 0.44 -14.95 3.40
CA ILE A 197 -0.64 -13.98 3.21
C ILE A 197 -0.94 -13.68 1.73
N THR A 198 -0.28 -14.38 0.81
CA THR A 198 -0.53 -14.26 -0.64
C THR A 198 -1.89 -14.86 -0.97
N LEU A 199 -2.68 -14.18 -1.78
CA LEU A 199 -4.07 -14.55 -2.10
C LEU A 199 -4.19 -15.15 -3.50
N THR A 200 -5.21 -15.97 -3.71
CA THR A 200 -5.75 -16.27 -5.04
C THR A 200 -6.61 -15.09 -5.54
N GLU A 201 -6.94 -15.06 -6.83
CA GLU A 201 -7.86 -14.06 -7.39
C GLU A 201 -9.24 -14.13 -6.73
N GLU A 202 -9.73 -15.33 -6.42
CA GLU A 202 -11.00 -15.55 -5.74
C GLU A 202 -10.99 -14.98 -4.33
N GLU A 203 -9.92 -15.25 -3.54
CA GLU A 203 -9.76 -14.70 -2.20
C GLU A 203 -9.65 -13.18 -2.23
N LEU A 204 -8.90 -12.62 -3.20
CA LEU A 204 -8.84 -11.17 -3.40
C LEU A 204 -10.22 -10.61 -3.71
N SER A 205 -10.98 -11.23 -4.62
CA SER A 205 -12.32 -10.78 -5.01
C SER A 205 -13.31 -10.82 -3.85
N ASN A 206 -13.17 -11.82 -2.97
CA ASN A 206 -14.02 -12.03 -1.79
C ASN A 206 -13.46 -11.36 -0.52
N LEU A 207 -12.28 -10.68 -0.61
CA LEU A 207 -11.68 -10.03 0.55
C LEU A 207 -12.68 -9.07 1.19
N ASP A 208 -13.05 -9.39 2.44
CA ASP A 208 -13.94 -8.54 3.23
C ASP A 208 -13.18 -7.29 3.67
N THR A 209 -13.45 -6.21 2.99
CA THR A 209 -12.88 -4.88 3.28
C THR A 209 -13.89 -3.99 3.98
N ALA A 210 -15.08 -4.53 4.30
CA ALA A 210 -16.03 -3.76 5.07
C ALA A 210 -15.39 -3.44 6.43
N PRO A 211 -15.36 -2.17 6.84
CA PRO A 211 -14.98 -1.86 8.20
C PRO A 211 -15.85 -2.70 9.14
N ALA A 212 -15.33 -3.00 10.32
CA ALA A 212 -16.08 -3.71 11.38
C ALA A 212 -17.37 -2.95 11.82
N ILE A 213 -17.86 -2.07 10.99
CA ILE A 213 -19.06 -1.25 11.07
C ILE A 213 -20.33 -2.06 10.73
N LYS A 214 -20.19 -3.37 10.49
CA LYS A 214 -21.33 -4.24 10.12
C LYS A 214 -22.51 -4.26 11.11
N ASN A 215 -22.40 -3.60 12.27
CA ASN A 215 -23.50 -3.50 13.22
C ASN A 215 -23.44 -2.17 14.00
N ILE A 216 -23.38 -1.05 13.32
CA ILE A 216 -23.71 0.18 13.99
C ILE A 216 -25.23 0.36 13.87
N GLU A 217 -25.93 -0.19 14.84
CA GLU A 217 -27.38 -0.12 15.00
C GLU A 217 -27.94 1.31 14.84
N TRP A 218 -27.13 2.31 15.19
CA TRP A 218 -27.51 3.70 15.05
C TRP A 218 -27.38 4.24 13.60
N LEU A 219 -26.68 3.53 12.68
CA LEU A 219 -26.59 3.88 11.26
C LEU A 219 -27.77 3.40 10.42
N GLU A 220 -28.61 2.50 10.93
CA GLU A 220 -29.80 2.07 10.22
C GLU A 220 -30.65 3.27 9.82
N HIS A 221 -31.01 3.34 8.54
CA HIS A 221 -31.74 4.43 7.94
C HIS A 221 -30.98 5.78 7.87
N SER A 222 -29.66 5.77 7.95
CA SER A 222 -28.87 6.99 7.71
C SER A 222 -28.86 7.36 6.23
N PRO A 223 -28.61 8.64 5.90
CA PRO A 223 -28.45 9.04 4.51
C PRO A 223 -27.31 8.24 3.84
N PRO A 224 -27.50 7.77 2.57
CA PRO A 224 -26.47 6.98 1.88
C PRO A 224 -25.08 7.64 1.81
N CYS A 225 -25.04 8.99 1.74
CA CYS A 225 -23.78 9.74 1.79
C CYS A 225 -23.07 9.61 3.14
N LEU A 226 -23.80 9.50 4.24
CA LEU A 226 -23.23 9.32 5.58
C LEU A 226 -22.73 7.89 5.78
N GLU A 227 -23.49 6.90 5.33
CA GLU A 227 -23.06 5.49 5.30
C GLU A 227 -21.76 5.32 4.51
N HIS A 228 -21.70 5.95 3.33
CA HIS A 228 -20.53 5.93 2.48
C HIS A 228 -19.29 6.58 3.15
N LEU A 229 -19.47 7.76 3.76
CA LEU A 229 -18.38 8.47 4.45
C LEU A 229 -17.90 7.72 5.68
N ILE A 230 -18.79 7.09 6.44
CA ILE A 230 -18.43 6.26 7.60
C ILE A 230 -17.73 4.98 7.15
N ALA A 231 -18.21 4.34 6.09
CA ALA A 231 -17.61 3.14 5.53
C ALA A 231 -16.22 3.36 4.94
N GLN A 232 -15.96 4.53 4.34
CA GLN A 232 -14.68 4.86 3.71
C GLN A 232 -13.72 5.64 4.62
N GLY A 233 -14.18 6.13 5.76
CA GLY A 233 -13.46 7.07 6.60
C GLY A 233 -13.55 8.51 6.06
N PHE A 234 -13.35 9.48 6.96
CA PHE A 234 -13.41 10.89 6.60
C PHE A 234 -12.10 11.35 5.95
N PRO A 235 -12.15 11.98 4.77
CA PRO A 235 -10.97 12.58 4.15
C PRO A 235 -10.25 13.55 5.08
N LYS A 236 -8.93 13.68 4.91
CA LYS A 236 -8.13 14.67 5.65
C LYS A 236 -8.73 16.07 5.47
N GLY A 237 -8.95 16.77 6.58
CA GLY A 237 -9.64 18.06 6.60
C GLY A 237 -11.18 18.01 6.69
N MET A 238 -11.80 16.85 6.47
CA MET A 238 -13.26 16.68 6.57
C MET A 238 -13.72 16.02 7.87
N ARG A 239 -12.82 15.68 8.80
CA ARG A 239 -13.16 15.00 10.06
C ARG A 239 -14.20 15.79 10.87
N ASN A 240 -14.01 17.09 11.04
CA ASN A 240 -14.93 17.94 11.79
C ASN A 240 -16.32 18.03 11.12
N SER A 241 -16.36 18.23 9.81
CA SER A 241 -17.61 18.23 9.04
C SER A 241 -18.29 16.87 9.07
N GLY A 242 -17.52 15.79 9.03
CA GLY A 242 -18.02 14.43 9.16
C GLY A 242 -18.64 14.16 10.52
N LEU A 243 -17.94 14.48 11.60
CA LEU A 243 -18.45 14.37 12.97
C LEU A 243 -19.69 15.25 13.19
N PHE A 244 -19.70 16.46 12.65
CA PHE A 244 -20.86 17.33 12.69
C PHE A 244 -22.07 16.69 12.02
N ASN A 245 -21.92 16.14 10.81
CA ASN A 245 -23.00 15.47 10.09
C ASN A 245 -23.52 14.23 10.83
N ILE A 246 -22.62 13.44 11.44
CA ILE A 246 -22.99 12.32 12.32
C ILE A 246 -23.80 12.85 13.51
N GLY A 247 -23.30 13.86 14.19
CA GLY A 247 -23.98 14.48 15.34
C GLY A 247 -25.37 14.99 14.98
N VAL A 248 -25.52 15.66 13.84
CA VAL A 248 -26.84 16.12 13.36
C VAL A 248 -27.78 14.94 13.09
N PHE A 249 -27.30 13.88 12.46
CA PHE A 249 -28.09 12.67 12.20
C PHE A 249 -28.52 12.00 13.51
N LEU A 250 -27.58 11.76 14.41
CA LEU A 250 -27.83 11.14 15.71
C LEU A 250 -28.83 11.95 16.56
N ARG A 251 -28.67 13.29 16.60
CA ARG A 251 -29.58 14.17 17.31
C ARG A 251 -31.01 14.10 16.76
N LYS A 252 -31.17 14.00 15.44
CA LYS A 252 -32.48 13.82 14.81
C LYS A 252 -33.11 12.47 15.10
N LYS A 253 -32.28 11.42 15.22
CA LYS A 253 -32.75 10.06 15.42
C LYS A 253 -32.97 9.71 16.90
N TYR A 254 -32.15 10.25 17.81
CA TYR A 254 -32.09 9.87 19.22
C TYR A 254 -32.18 11.05 20.20
N ALA A 255 -32.88 12.10 19.86
CA ALA A 255 -33.14 13.31 20.63
C ALA A 255 -32.32 13.56 21.93
N ASP A 256 -32.52 12.73 22.95
CA ASP A 256 -31.96 12.94 24.29
C ASP A 256 -30.72 12.07 24.61
N ASP A 257 -30.33 11.11 23.71
CA ASP A 257 -29.26 10.13 23.97
C ASP A 257 -28.15 10.11 22.89
N TRP A 258 -28.17 11.08 22.00
CA TRP A 258 -27.32 11.12 20.83
C TRP A 258 -25.82 11.32 21.15
N GLU A 259 -25.49 12.07 22.20
CA GLU A 259 -24.09 12.36 22.59
C GLU A 259 -23.34 11.10 23.03
N LYS A 260 -24.05 10.15 23.66
CA LYS A 260 -23.47 8.86 24.08
C LYS A 260 -23.18 7.90 22.93
N ARG A 261 -23.69 8.22 21.73
CA ARG A 261 -23.57 7.40 20.52
C ARG A 261 -22.59 7.96 19.52
N LEU A 262 -22.14 9.20 19.72
CA LEU A 262 -21.12 9.88 18.92
C LEU A 262 -19.72 9.43 19.32
#